data_7f9cf1fd0117fa82fb23639d6d8637d1
#
_entry.id   7f9cf1fd0117fa82fb23639d6d8637d1
#
_cell.length_a   1.000
_cell.length_b   1.000
_cell.length_c   1.000
_cell.angle_alpha   90.00
_cell.angle_beta   90.00
_cell.angle_gamma   90.00
#
_symmetry.space_group_name_H-M   'P 1'
#
loop_
_entity.id
_entity.type
_entity.pdbx_description
1 polymer ?
#
loop_
_entity_poly.entity_id
_entity_poly.type
_entity_poly.pdbx_seq_one_letter_code
_entity_poly.pdbx_strand_id
1 'polypeptide(L)'
;MFTIQKATTNDIQLINEMAQIVFPATYQEILSKEQLDYMMDWMYSPKNLRKQIEEEGHIYYIAYKDGEAAGYVSIQPEGEHLFHLQKIYVLPRFQGCRLGKALFEQAVKAIKEIHPG
;
A
#
# COMPACT_ATOMS: atom_id res chain seq x y z
N MET A 1 8.14 -6.95 -17.32
CA MET A 1 8.31 -5.53 -17.00
C MET A 1 7.19 -5.07 -16.08
N PHE A 2 7.48 -4.19 -15.16
CA PHE A 2 6.43 -3.68 -14.27
C PHE A 2 6.38 -2.16 -14.32
N THR A 3 5.22 -1.61 -13.94
CA THR A 3 4.99 -0.17 -13.85
C THR A 3 4.44 0.16 -12.47
N ILE A 4 4.62 1.41 -12.04
CA ILE A 4 4.09 1.87 -10.76
C ILE A 4 3.28 3.12 -11.03
N GLN A 5 2.04 3.14 -10.53
CA GLN A 5 1.11 4.24 -10.74
C GLN A 5 0.55 4.74 -9.42
N LYS A 6 0.34 6.05 -9.33
CA LYS A 6 -0.31 6.63 -8.16
C LYS A 6 -1.77 6.21 -8.15
N ALA A 7 -2.22 5.70 -7.02
CA ALA A 7 -3.60 5.26 -6.86
C ALA A 7 -4.53 6.45 -6.62
N THR A 8 -5.78 6.29 -7.03
CA THR A 8 -6.85 7.25 -6.78
C THR A 8 -7.96 6.55 -6.00
N THR A 9 -9.04 7.29 -5.68
CA THR A 9 -10.19 6.67 -5.01
C THR A 9 -10.84 5.59 -5.87
N ASN A 10 -10.60 5.60 -7.18
CA ASN A 10 -11.10 4.54 -8.07
C ASN A 10 -10.39 3.22 -7.86
N ASP A 11 -9.24 3.23 -7.17
CA ASP A 11 -8.44 2.02 -6.92
C ASP A 11 -8.68 1.42 -5.54
N ILE A 12 -9.62 1.98 -4.77
CA ILE A 12 -9.91 1.52 -3.40
C ILE A 12 -10.26 0.03 -3.37
N GLN A 13 -11.13 -0.43 -4.27
CA GLN A 13 -11.51 -1.83 -4.33
C GLN A 13 -10.30 -2.73 -4.62
N LEU A 14 -9.44 -2.29 -5.53
CA LEU A 14 -8.23 -3.05 -5.87
C LEU A 14 -7.28 -3.16 -4.69
N ILE A 15 -7.07 -2.07 -3.96
CA ILE A 15 -6.22 -2.08 -2.75
C ILE A 15 -6.80 -3.05 -1.72
N ASN A 16 -8.11 -3.00 -1.51
CA ASN A 16 -8.78 -3.91 -0.58
C ASN A 16 -8.57 -5.37 -1.00
N GLU A 17 -8.74 -5.69 -2.28
CA GLU A 17 -8.55 -7.03 -2.79
C GLU A 17 -7.12 -7.54 -2.60
N MET A 18 -6.13 -6.70 -2.88
CA MET A 18 -4.73 -7.07 -2.65
C MET A 18 -4.46 -7.30 -1.17
N ALA A 19 -5.00 -6.44 -0.31
CA ALA A 19 -4.80 -6.56 1.13
C ALA A 19 -5.41 -7.86 1.68
N GLN A 20 -6.53 -8.31 1.12
CA GLN A 20 -7.15 -9.57 1.53
C GLN A 20 -6.25 -10.77 1.27
N ILE A 21 -5.33 -10.66 0.33
CA ILE A 21 -4.36 -11.72 0.03
C ILE A 21 -3.11 -11.55 0.88
N VAL A 22 -2.56 -10.33 0.90
CA VAL A 22 -1.27 -10.05 1.51
C VAL A 22 -1.31 -10.08 3.04
N PHE A 23 -2.34 -9.51 3.62
CA PHE A 23 -2.40 -9.35 5.07
C PHE A 23 -2.47 -10.68 5.81
N PRO A 24 -3.40 -11.59 5.45
CA PRO A 24 -3.41 -12.92 6.07
C PRO A 24 -2.13 -13.71 5.82
N ALA A 25 -1.59 -13.64 4.60
CA ALA A 25 -0.36 -14.35 4.26
C ALA A 25 0.81 -13.91 5.13
N THR A 26 0.84 -12.63 5.51
CA THR A 26 1.92 -12.08 6.32
C THR A 26 1.75 -12.38 7.80
N TYR A 27 0.52 -12.36 8.32
CA TYR A 27 0.26 -12.37 9.76
C TYR A 27 -0.49 -13.59 10.28
N GLN A 28 -0.83 -14.57 9.44
CA GLN A 28 -1.65 -15.71 9.86
C GLN A 28 -1.05 -16.56 10.98
N GLU A 29 0.27 -16.55 11.12
CA GLU A 29 0.95 -17.31 12.17
C GLU A 29 1.07 -16.52 13.48
N ILE A 30 0.81 -15.23 13.43
CA ILE A 30 0.97 -14.32 14.58
C ILE A 30 -0.38 -13.94 15.17
N LEU A 31 -1.37 -13.74 14.32
CA LEU A 31 -2.68 -13.25 14.73
C LEU A 31 -3.77 -14.30 14.49
N SER A 32 -4.78 -14.31 15.37
CA SER A 32 -5.94 -15.17 15.17
C SER A 32 -6.77 -14.67 13.99
N LYS A 33 -7.67 -15.52 13.49
CA LYS A 33 -8.57 -15.14 12.41
C LYS A 33 -9.42 -13.93 12.80
N GLU A 34 -9.91 -13.91 14.04
CA GLU A 34 -10.72 -12.78 14.53
C GLU A 34 -9.92 -11.47 14.52
N GLN A 35 -8.66 -11.53 14.94
CA GLN A 35 -7.79 -10.36 14.93
C GLN A 35 -7.49 -9.91 13.51
N LEU A 36 -7.25 -10.85 12.59
CA LEU A 36 -7.01 -10.53 11.19
C LEU A 36 -8.22 -9.85 10.57
N ASP A 37 -9.43 -10.39 10.81
CA ASP A 37 -10.66 -9.83 10.26
C ASP A 37 -10.91 -8.41 10.80
N TYR A 38 -10.67 -8.21 12.09
CA TYR A 38 -10.84 -6.90 12.72
C TYR A 38 -9.87 -5.88 12.12
N MET A 39 -8.60 -6.25 12.00
CA MET A 39 -7.59 -5.33 11.47
C MET A 39 -7.80 -5.05 9.99
N MET A 40 -8.23 -6.06 9.22
CA MET A 40 -8.56 -5.87 7.82
C MET A 40 -9.68 -4.85 7.65
N ASP A 41 -10.75 -4.98 8.45
CA ASP A 41 -11.85 -4.04 8.38
C ASP A 41 -11.41 -2.63 8.76
N TRP A 42 -10.64 -2.52 9.83
CA TRP A 42 -10.17 -1.23 10.32
C TRP A 42 -9.23 -0.53 9.34
N MET A 43 -8.28 -1.27 8.77
CA MET A 43 -7.25 -0.69 7.90
C MET A 43 -7.67 -0.60 6.44
N TYR A 44 -8.45 -1.55 5.95
CA TYR A 44 -8.65 -1.74 4.52
C TYR A 44 -10.09 -1.77 4.04
N SER A 45 -11.07 -1.53 4.91
CA SER A 45 -12.44 -1.42 4.40
C SER A 45 -12.50 -0.27 3.38
N PRO A 46 -13.36 -0.35 2.36
CA PRO A 46 -13.46 0.73 1.38
C PRO A 46 -13.71 2.09 2.02
N LYS A 47 -14.54 2.14 3.07
CA LYS A 47 -14.82 3.37 3.80
C LYS A 47 -13.54 3.94 4.44
N ASN A 48 -12.75 3.09 5.09
CA ASN A 48 -11.55 3.55 5.77
C ASN A 48 -10.43 3.89 4.79
N LEU A 49 -10.32 3.15 3.67
CA LEU A 49 -9.36 3.49 2.63
C LEU A 49 -9.68 4.84 2.01
N ARG A 50 -10.96 5.12 1.76
CA ARG A 50 -11.38 6.42 1.25
C ARG A 50 -11.01 7.54 2.22
N LYS A 51 -11.25 7.32 3.51
CA LYS A 51 -10.89 8.28 4.54
C LYS A 51 -9.39 8.54 4.58
N GLN A 52 -8.58 7.47 4.49
CA GLN A 52 -7.13 7.61 4.46
C GLN A 52 -6.67 8.47 3.29
N ILE A 53 -7.22 8.24 2.11
CA ILE A 53 -6.81 8.95 0.90
C ILE A 53 -7.32 10.38 0.88
N GLU A 54 -8.61 10.59 1.20
CA GLU A 54 -9.25 11.90 1.08
C GLU A 54 -9.05 12.81 2.29
N GLU A 55 -9.01 12.24 3.50
CA GLU A 55 -8.97 13.04 4.73
C GLU A 55 -7.62 12.99 5.46
N GLU A 56 -6.96 11.85 5.45
CA GLU A 56 -5.72 11.66 6.20
C GLU A 56 -4.45 11.85 5.37
N GLY A 57 -4.60 12.11 4.08
CA GLY A 57 -3.48 12.43 3.22
C GLY A 57 -2.58 11.26 2.83
N HIS A 58 -3.05 10.03 2.98
CA HIS A 58 -2.28 8.87 2.54
C HIS A 58 -2.13 8.87 1.02
N ILE A 59 -0.94 8.58 0.55
CA ILE A 59 -0.65 8.47 -0.88
C ILE A 59 -0.27 7.01 -1.16
N TYR A 60 -1.05 6.36 -2.03
CA TYR A 60 -0.81 4.98 -2.42
C TYR A 60 -0.24 4.91 -3.82
N TYR A 61 0.73 4.03 -4.01
CA TYR A 61 1.23 3.67 -5.33
C TYR A 61 1.05 2.17 -5.52
N ILE A 62 0.56 1.79 -6.69
CA ILE A 62 0.32 0.38 -7.02
C ILE A 62 1.29 -0.05 -8.10
N ALA A 63 1.97 -1.17 -7.87
CA ALA A 63 2.85 -1.78 -8.86
C ALA A 63 2.06 -2.78 -9.68
N TYR A 64 2.24 -2.73 -10.99
CA TYR A 64 1.62 -3.66 -11.94
C TYR A 64 2.71 -4.41 -12.67
N LYS A 65 2.58 -5.72 -12.77
CA LYS A 65 3.48 -6.54 -13.56
C LYS A 65 2.67 -7.18 -14.68
N ASP A 66 3.04 -6.86 -15.92
CA ASP A 66 2.34 -7.36 -17.12
C ASP A 66 0.83 -7.10 -17.06
N GLY A 67 0.44 -5.96 -16.53
CA GLY A 67 -0.95 -5.55 -16.44
C GLY A 67 -1.70 -6.03 -15.21
N GLU A 68 -1.06 -6.83 -14.35
CA GLU A 68 -1.68 -7.31 -13.11
C GLU A 68 -1.15 -6.54 -11.88
N ALA A 69 -2.05 -6.17 -10.98
CA ALA A 69 -1.66 -5.54 -9.72
C ALA A 69 -0.83 -6.52 -8.89
N ALA A 70 0.38 -6.11 -8.53
CA ALA A 70 1.35 -7.00 -7.88
C ALA A 70 1.72 -6.58 -6.46
N GLY A 71 1.49 -5.33 -6.09
CA GLY A 71 1.82 -4.84 -4.77
C GLY A 71 1.49 -3.37 -4.62
N TYR A 72 1.72 -2.83 -3.43
CA TYR A 72 1.44 -1.43 -3.18
C TYR A 72 2.30 -0.88 -2.04
N VAL A 73 2.44 0.43 -2.02
CA VAL A 73 3.11 1.16 -0.94
C VAL A 73 2.24 2.36 -0.57
N SER A 74 2.23 2.71 0.70
CA SER A 74 1.49 3.87 1.20
C SER A 74 2.41 4.75 2.04
N ILE A 75 2.38 6.05 1.79
CA ILE A 75 3.09 7.03 2.58
C ILE A 75 2.10 8.07 3.10
N GLN A 76 2.43 8.68 4.23
CA GLN A 76 1.59 9.72 4.83
C GLN A 76 2.48 10.87 5.29
N PRO A 77 2.24 12.11 4.81
CA PRO A 77 2.92 13.28 5.35
C PRO A 77 2.44 13.55 6.78
N GLU A 78 3.40 13.78 7.69
CA GLU A 78 3.09 14.05 9.11
C GLU A 78 3.74 15.36 9.56
N GLY A 79 3.53 16.44 8.80
CA GLY A 79 4.12 17.74 9.08
C GLY A 79 4.94 18.22 7.91
N GLU A 80 5.69 19.29 8.09
CA GLU A 80 6.39 19.92 6.98
C GLU A 80 7.55 19.08 6.43
N HIS A 81 8.21 18.32 7.28
CA HIS A 81 9.41 17.58 6.88
C HIS A 81 9.40 16.12 7.29
N LEU A 82 8.26 15.63 7.76
CA LEU A 82 8.16 14.26 8.25
C LEU A 82 7.18 13.46 7.41
N PHE A 83 7.65 12.31 6.91
CA PHE A 83 6.83 11.36 6.18
C PHE A 83 6.89 10.01 6.87
N HIS A 84 5.78 9.32 6.89
CA HIS A 84 5.68 7.98 7.43
C HIS A 84 5.42 6.99 6.32
N LEU A 85 6.28 5.96 6.21
CA LEU A 85 6.04 4.84 5.30
C LEU A 85 5.07 3.90 6.00
N GLN A 86 3.78 4.01 5.67
CA GLN A 86 2.74 3.28 6.36
C GLN A 86 2.68 1.80 5.99
N LYS A 87 2.79 1.50 4.72
CA LYS A 87 2.60 0.13 4.21
C LYS A 87 3.47 -0.11 2.99
N ILE A 88 4.04 -1.31 2.89
CA ILE A 88 4.72 -1.75 1.67
C ILE A 88 4.56 -3.27 1.60
N TYR A 89 3.83 -3.73 0.58
CA TYR A 89 3.50 -5.14 0.43
C TYR A 89 3.57 -5.57 -1.03
N VAL A 90 4.03 -6.81 -1.24
CA VAL A 90 4.04 -7.44 -2.57
C VAL A 90 3.27 -8.75 -2.45
N LEU A 91 2.38 -9.02 -3.41
CA LEU A 91 1.62 -10.26 -3.43
C LEU A 91 2.57 -11.46 -3.46
N PRO A 92 2.24 -12.57 -2.75
CA PRO A 92 3.18 -13.70 -2.63
C PRO A 92 3.69 -14.22 -3.97
N ARG A 93 2.84 -14.31 -4.99
CA ARG A 93 3.25 -14.82 -6.30
C ARG A 93 4.20 -13.89 -7.06
N PHE A 94 4.34 -12.66 -6.62
CA PHE A 94 5.25 -11.68 -7.24
C PHE A 94 6.47 -11.37 -6.40
N GLN A 95 6.63 -12.01 -5.26
CA GLN A 95 7.81 -11.82 -4.43
C GLN A 95 9.04 -12.41 -5.13
N GLY A 96 10.20 -11.82 -4.88
CA GLY A 96 11.42 -12.24 -5.55
C GLY A 96 11.70 -11.50 -6.86
N CYS A 97 10.78 -10.64 -7.31
CA CYS A 97 10.94 -9.87 -8.55
C CYS A 97 11.50 -8.46 -8.30
N ARG A 98 11.97 -8.18 -7.09
CA ARG A 98 12.48 -6.86 -6.67
C ARG A 98 11.42 -5.77 -6.68
N LEU A 99 10.14 -6.14 -6.68
CA LEU A 99 9.06 -5.16 -6.63
C LEU A 99 9.02 -4.38 -5.33
N GLY A 100 9.34 -5.03 -4.20
CA GLY A 100 9.40 -4.35 -2.91
C GLY A 100 10.41 -3.22 -2.93
N LYS A 101 11.58 -3.46 -3.52
CA LYS A 101 12.61 -2.44 -3.66
C LYS A 101 12.14 -1.30 -4.56
N ALA A 102 11.49 -1.63 -5.68
CA ALA A 102 10.98 -0.63 -6.61
C ALA A 102 9.89 0.24 -5.96
N LEU A 103 9.00 -0.37 -5.18
CA LEU A 103 7.97 0.36 -4.44
C LEU A 103 8.59 1.29 -3.39
N PHE A 104 9.60 0.81 -2.68
CA PHE A 104 10.31 1.63 -1.71
C PHE A 104 10.98 2.83 -2.39
N GLU A 105 11.65 2.60 -3.50
CA GLU A 105 12.30 3.67 -4.26
C GLU A 105 11.29 4.68 -4.78
N GLN A 106 10.11 4.23 -5.21
CA GLN A 106 9.05 5.12 -5.65
C GLN A 106 8.55 5.98 -4.48
N ALA A 107 8.41 5.40 -3.28
CA ALA A 107 7.99 6.15 -2.11
C ALA A 107 9.01 7.24 -1.77
N VAL A 108 10.31 6.91 -1.78
CA VAL A 108 11.38 7.86 -1.52
C VAL A 108 11.37 8.97 -2.57
N LYS A 109 11.19 8.62 -3.84
CA LYS A 109 11.11 9.60 -4.92
C LYS A 109 9.95 10.56 -4.71
N ALA A 110 8.78 10.03 -4.35
CA ALA A 110 7.59 10.84 -4.11
C ALA A 110 7.81 11.81 -2.94
N ILE A 111 8.44 11.35 -1.87
CA ILE A 111 8.76 12.19 -0.72
C ILE A 111 9.69 13.33 -1.14
N LYS A 112 10.70 13.03 -1.95
CA LYS A 112 11.66 14.05 -2.42
C LYS A 112 11.00 15.06 -3.36
N GLU A 113 10.00 14.65 -4.13
CA GLU A 113 9.27 15.55 -5.02
C GLU A 113 8.39 16.52 -4.24
N ILE A 114 7.82 16.06 -3.12
CA ILE A 114 6.97 16.90 -2.26
C ILE A 114 7.82 17.82 -1.38
N HIS A 115 8.93 17.29 -0.85
CA HIS A 115 9.88 18.05 -0.01
C HIS A 115 11.30 17.85 -0.52
N PRO A 116 11.75 18.68 -1.48
CA PRO A 116 13.08 18.52 -2.07
C PRO A 116 14.25 18.81 -1.15
N GLY A 117 13.99 19.27 0.05
CA GLY A 117 15.05 19.60 0.99
C GLY A 117 15.50 18.44 1.90
#